data_908fd8663bb64746cc786021b8329158
#
_entry.id   908fd8663bb64746cc786021b8329158
#
_cell.length_a   1.000
_cell.length_b   1.000
_cell.length_c   1.000
_cell.angle_alpha   90.00
_cell.angle_beta   90.00
_cell.angle_gamma   90.00
#
_symmetry.space_group_name_H-M   'P 1'
#
loop_
_entity.id
_entity.type
_entity.pdbx_description
1 polymer ?
#
loop_
_entity_poly.entity_id
_entity_poly.type
_entity_poly.pdbx_seq_one_letter_code
_entity_poly.pdbx_strand_id
1 'polypeptide(L)'
;MIQKESYLNVADNSGARKLMCIQVLGGNRRYANVGDIIIAVVKDALPNMPVKKSDIVRAVIVRTRKGLRRESGMSIRFDDNAAVIINPEGNPRGTRVFGPVARELRDNGFTKIVSLAPEVL
;
A
#
# COMPACT_ATOMS: atom_id res chain seq x y z
N MET A 1 -3.34 -9.87 -5.38
CA MET A 1 -4.68 -9.55 -4.85
C MET A 1 -4.68 -9.62 -3.35
N ILE A 2 -5.31 -8.67 -2.73
CA ILE A 2 -5.36 -8.55 -1.27
C ILE A 2 -6.80 -8.67 -0.83
N GLN A 3 -7.04 -9.48 0.17
CA GLN A 3 -8.37 -9.66 0.77
C GLN A 3 -8.27 -9.52 2.28
N LYS A 4 -9.42 -9.62 2.97
CA LYS A 4 -9.42 -9.61 4.43
C LYS A 4 -8.45 -10.65 4.96
N GLU A 5 -7.75 -10.28 6.04
CA GLU A 5 -6.74 -11.10 6.71
C GLU A 5 -5.46 -11.34 5.93
N SER A 6 -5.29 -10.71 4.76
CA SER A 6 -4.00 -10.74 4.06
C SER A 6 -2.98 -9.86 4.79
N TYR A 7 -1.74 -10.32 4.82
CA TYR A 7 -0.63 -9.55 5.40
C TYR A 7 0.12 -8.82 4.30
N LEU A 8 0.55 -7.58 4.62
CA LEU A 8 1.32 -6.75 3.71
C LEU A 8 2.51 -6.15 4.43
N ASN A 9 3.58 -5.95 3.69
CA ASN A 9 4.71 -5.16 4.16
C ASN A 9 4.36 -3.68 4.05
N VAL A 10 4.98 -2.86 4.90
CA VAL A 10 4.82 -1.41 4.82
C VAL A 10 6.02 -0.83 4.09
N ALA A 11 5.75 -0.06 3.03
CA ALA A 11 6.77 0.48 2.16
C ALA A 11 7.14 1.93 2.48
N ASP A 12 6.88 2.38 3.71
CA ASP A 12 7.20 3.75 4.10
C ASP A 12 7.92 3.80 5.44
N ASN A 13 8.31 5.00 5.86
CA ASN A 13 9.02 5.24 7.11
C ASN A 13 8.13 5.75 8.24
N SER A 14 6.83 5.43 8.21
CA SER A 14 5.89 5.84 9.26
C SER A 14 6.11 5.11 10.59
N GLY A 15 6.84 4.00 10.56
CA GLY A 15 7.12 3.19 11.75
C GLY A 15 6.44 1.83 11.72
N ALA A 16 5.38 1.66 10.96
CA ALA A 16 4.75 0.36 10.80
C ALA A 16 5.61 -0.53 9.90
N ARG A 17 5.64 -1.83 10.19
CA ARG A 17 6.39 -2.80 9.40
C ARG A 17 5.50 -3.80 8.70
N LYS A 18 4.43 -4.23 9.34
CA LYS A 18 3.47 -5.17 8.76
C LYS A 18 2.04 -4.75 9.06
N LEU A 19 1.20 -4.95 8.08
CA LEU A 19 -0.24 -4.68 8.18
C LEU A 19 -1.02 -5.95 7.89
N MET A 20 -2.20 -6.06 8.49
CA MET A 20 -3.18 -7.07 8.11
C MET A 20 -4.43 -6.35 7.60
N CYS A 21 -4.86 -6.70 6.40
CA CYS A 21 -6.05 -6.10 5.80
C CYS A 21 -7.30 -6.52 6.57
N ILE A 22 -8.08 -5.52 7.02
CA ILE A 22 -9.36 -5.76 7.68
C ILE A 22 -10.49 -5.65 6.67
N GLN A 23 -10.44 -4.64 5.81
CA GLN A 23 -11.52 -4.35 4.88
C GLN A 23 -10.98 -3.66 3.64
N VAL A 24 -11.55 -4.01 2.49
CA VAL A 24 -11.27 -3.33 1.23
C VAL A 24 -12.31 -2.25 1.02
N LEU A 25 -11.88 -1.00 0.84
CA LEU A 25 -12.77 0.11 0.58
C LEU A 25 -13.11 0.18 -0.92
N GLY A 26 -14.23 0.82 -1.25
CA GLY A 26 -14.65 1.00 -2.62
C GLY A 26 -15.83 0.12 -3.02
N GLY A 27 -16.83 -0.01 -2.16
CA GLY A 27 -18.05 -0.78 -2.43
C GLY A 27 -17.93 -2.24 -2.04
N ASN A 28 -18.60 -3.11 -2.77
CA ASN A 28 -18.67 -4.53 -2.43
C ASN A 28 -17.48 -5.32 -2.98
N ARG A 29 -16.28 -4.77 -2.88
CA ARG A 29 -15.10 -5.44 -3.38
C ARG A 29 -14.61 -6.48 -2.39
N ARG A 30 -14.29 -7.66 -2.92
CA ARG A 30 -13.69 -8.74 -2.14
C ARG A 30 -12.17 -8.68 -2.15
N TYR A 31 -11.59 -8.18 -3.23
CA TYR A 31 -10.15 -8.12 -3.42
C TYR A 31 -9.70 -6.70 -3.72
N ALA A 32 -8.53 -6.35 -3.23
CA ALA A 32 -7.88 -5.08 -3.53
C ALA A 32 -6.66 -5.32 -4.42
N ASN A 33 -6.43 -4.40 -5.33
CA ASN A 33 -5.28 -4.38 -6.22
C ASN A 33 -4.48 -3.10 -5.99
N VAL A 34 -3.43 -2.92 -6.78
CA VAL A 34 -2.62 -1.69 -6.72
C VAL A 34 -3.50 -0.47 -6.91
N GLY A 35 -3.33 0.52 -6.05
CA GLY A 35 -4.11 1.76 -6.08
C GLY A 35 -5.40 1.72 -5.29
N ASP A 36 -5.79 0.57 -4.78
CA ASP A 36 -6.97 0.47 -3.93
C ASP A 36 -6.61 0.80 -2.48
N ILE A 37 -7.57 1.39 -1.77
CA ILE A 37 -7.42 1.75 -0.36
C ILE A 37 -8.02 0.65 0.48
N ILE A 38 -7.29 0.27 1.54
CA ILE A 38 -7.76 -0.71 2.51
C ILE A 38 -7.73 -0.13 3.91
N ILE A 39 -8.52 -0.70 4.80
CA ILE A 39 -8.39 -0.48 6.23
C ILE A 39 -7.61 -1.67 6.78
N ALA A 40 -6.58 -1.39 7.55
CA ALA A 40 -5.67 -2.41 8.06
C ALA A 40 -5.31 -2.16 9.51
N VAL A 41 -4.92 -3.22 10.20
CA VAL A 41 -4.39 -3.13 11.55
C VAL A 41 -2.88 -3.34 11.50
N VAL A 42 -2.14 -2.55 12.28
CA VAL A 42 -0.68 -2.64 12.38
C VAL A 42 -0.35 -3.86 13.23
N LYS A 43 0.31 -4.85 12.64
CA LYS A 43 0.71 -6.08 13.34
C LYS A 43 2.13 -6.02 13.88
N ASP A 44 2.98 -5.19 13.31
CA ASP A 44 4.35 -5.00 13.76
C ASP A 44 4.76 -3.57 13.47
N ALA A 45 5.41 -2.93 14.44
CA ALA A 45 5.84 -1.54 14.32
C ALA A 45 7.12 -1.31 15.10
N LEU A 46 7.90 -0.34 14.65
CA LEU A 46 9.10 0.09 15.36
C LEU A 46 8.71 0.88 16.60
N PRO A 47 9.47 0.75 17.71
CA PRO A 47 9.19 1.53 18.92
C PRO A 47 9.46 3.02 18.68
N ASN A 48 8.75 3.86 19.45
CA ASN A 48 8.94 5.32 19.46
C ASN A 48 8.63 6.01 18.13
N MET A 49 7.80 5.39 17.29
CA MET A 49 7.35 6.00 16.04
C MET A 49 5.87 6.39 16.15
N PRO A 50 5.40 7.30 15.27
CA PRO A 50 4.01 7.76 15.32
C PRO A 50 2.97 6.65 15.18
N VAL A 51 3.26 5.65 14.36
CA VAL A 51 2.35 4.52 14.17
C VAL A 51 2.75 3.39 15.10
N LYS A 52 1.80 2.88 15.86
CA LYS A 52 2.04 1.86 16.87
C LYS A 52 1.32 0.57 16.52
N LYS A 53 1.80 -0.53 17.12
CA LYS A 53 1.17 -1.84 17.00
C LYS A 53 -0.29 -1.76 17.46
N SER A 54 -1.16 -2.46 16.74
CA SER A 54 -2.61 -2.52 16.96
C SER A 54 -3.37 -1.28 16.53
N ASP A 55 -2.72 -0.27 15.98
CA ASP A 55 -3.42 0.88 15.40
C ASP A 55 -4.18 0.45 14.14
N ILE A 56 -5.36 1.03 13.95
CA ILE A 56 -6.13 0.84 12.73
C ILE A 56 -5.83 2.01 11.81
N VAL A 57 -5.39 1.71 10.59
CA VAL A 57 -4.94 2.73 9.64
C VAL A 57 -5.54 2.50 8.27
N ARG A 58 -5.56 3.55 7.45
CA ARG A 58 -5.84 3.43 6.02
C ARG A 58 -4.52 3.28 5.28
N ALA A 59 -4.52 2.44 4.26
CA ALA A 59 -3.34 2.22 3.44
C ALA A 59 -3.75 2.06 1.99
N VAL A 60 -2.85 2.43 1.10
CA VAL A 60 -3.01 2.20 -0.33
C VAL A 60 -2.00 1.15 -0.77
N ILE A 61 -2.44 0.20 -1.57
CA ILE A 61 -1.58 -0.88 -2.05
C ILE A 61 -0.69 -0.32 -3.17
N VAL A 62 0.62 -0.43 -3.02
CA VAL A 62 1.58 0.13 -3.98
C VAL A 62 2.19 -0.94 -4.88
N ARG A 63 2.23 -2.20 -4.46
CA ARG A 63 2.71 -3.31 -5.28
C ARG A 63 2.14 -4.63 -4.77
N THR A 64 1.98 -5.58 -5.67
CA THR A 64 1.46 -6.91 -5.34
C THR A 64 2.28 -7.99 -6.03
N ARG A 65 2.31 -9.18 -5.42
CA ARG A 65 2.97 -10.35 -6.01
C ARG A 65 2.19 -10.91 -7.19
N LYS A 66 0.89 -10.70 -7.23
CA LYS A 66 0.06 -11.21 -8.31
C LYS A 66 0.20 -10.30 -9.50
N GLY A 67 0.95 -9.83 -10.04
CA GLY A 67 1.17 -9.07 -11.24
C GLY A 67 0.00 -8.26 -11.76
N LEU A 68 0.35 -7.23 -12.50
CA LEU A 68 -0.56 -6.36 -13.22
C LEU A 68 -0.39 -6.60 -14.71
N ARG A 69 -1.51 -6.74 -15.41
CA ARG A 69 -1.50 -6.84 -16.85
C ARG A 69 -1.75 -5.45 -17.44
N ARG A 70 -0.87 -5.02 -18.31
CA ARG A 70 -0.97 -3.70 -18.95
C ARG A 70 -1.48 -3.79 -20.37
N GLU A 71 -1.95 -2.65 -20.88
CA GLU A 71 -2.51 -2.56 -22.22
C GLU A 71 -1.53 -2.98 -23.31
N SER A 72 -0.24 -2.77 -23.09
CA SER A 72 0.81 -3.20 -24.02
C SER A 72 0.99 -4.72 -24.11
N GLY A 73 0.27 -5.49 -23.30
CA GLY A 73 0.43 -6.94 -23.22
C GLY A 73 1.52 -7.38 -22.28
N MET A 74 2.30 -6.45 -21.73
CA MET A 74 3.32 -6.75 -20.74
C MET A 74 2.69 -6.93 -19.37
N SER A 75 3.29 -7.80 -18.56
CA SER A 75 2.88 -8.02 -17.16
C SER A 75 3.99 -7.59 -16.23
N ILE A 76 3.63 -6.97 -15.13
CA ILE A 76 4.57 -6.57 -14.09
C ILE A 76 4.21 -7.28 -12.80
N ARG A 77 5.19 -7.90 -12.17
CA ARG A 77 5.03 -8.55 -10.86
C ARG A 77 6.11 -8.05 -9.92
N PHE A 78 5.74 -7.95 -8.66
CA PHE A 78 6.66 -7.57 -7.60
C PHE A 78 6.93 -8.77 -6.69
N ASP A 79 7.99 -8.68 -5.89
CA ASP A 79 8.40 -9.79 -5.03
C ASP A 79 7.54 -9.90 -3.78
N ASP A 80 6.81 -8.86 -3.42
CA ASP A 80 6.00 -8.83 -2.22
C ASP A 80 4.73 -8.03 -2.42
N ASN A 81 3.84 -8.12 -1.43
CA ASN A 81 2.69 -7.24 -1.32
C ASN A 81 3.05 -6.13 -0.35
N ALA A 82 2.89 -4.88 -0.76
CA ALA A 82 3.24 -3.76 0.09
C ALA A 82 2.23 -2.63 -0.02
N ALA A 83 2.11 -1.87 1.06
CA ALA A 83 1.21 -0.74 1.13
C ALA A 83 1.91 0.43 1.81
N VAL A 84 1.37 1.62 1.57
CA VAL A 84 1.80 2.86 2.20
C VAL A 84 0.66 3.39 3.03
N ILE A 85 0.95 3.75 4.28
CA ILE A 85 -0.05 4.30 5.19
C ILE A 85 -0.40 5.72 4.77
N ILE A 86 -1.70 5.99 4.65
CA ILE A 86 -2.20 7.30 4.25
C ILE A 86 -3.14 7.86 5.33
N ASN A 87 -3.31 9.18 5.32
CA ASN A 87 -4.32 9.82 6.14
C ASN A 87 -5.68 9.79 5.42
N PRO A 88 -6.79 10.19 6.09
CA PRO A 88 -8.10 10.20 5.44
C PRO A 88 -8.18 11.07 4.19
N GLU A 89 -7.27 12.01 4.03
CA GLU A 89 -7.21 12.89 2.86
C GLU A 89 -6.49 12.26 1.67
N GLY A 90 -5.91 11.08 1.85
CA GLY A 90 -5.20 10.37 0.79
C GLY A 90 -3.72 10.70 0.68
N ASN A 91 -3.16 11.45 1.61
CA ASN A 91 -1.74 11.80 1.61
C ASN A 91 -0.92 10.79 2.42
N PRO A 92 0.31 10.48 2.00
CA PRO A 92 1.16 9.57 2.78
C PRO A 92 1.51 10.19 4.14
N ARG A 93 1.53 9.35 5.16
CA ARG A 93 1.92 9.77 6.51
C ARG A 93 3.43 9.82 6.69
N GLY A 94 4.16 8.98 5.95
CA GLY A 94 5.60 8.97 5.98
C GLY A 94 6.19 9.98 4.99
N THR A 95 7.50 10.19 5.08
CA THR A 95 8.22 11.11 4.21
C THR A 95 9.01 10.40 3.11
N ARG A 96 9.12 9.06 3.18
CA ARG A 96 9.85 8.26 2.22
C ARG A 96 9.07 6.99 1.88
N VAL A 97 9.25 6.53 0.65
CA VAL A 97 8.71 5.27 0.19
C VAL A 97 9.88 4.36 -0.19
N PHE A 98 9.83 3.11 0.26
CA PHE A 98 10.89 2.13 0.02
C PHE A 98 10.51 1.19 -1.10
N GLY A 99 11.45 0.94 -2.00
CA GLY A 99 11.28 0.01 -3.09
C GLY A 99 10.40 0.56 -4.22
N PRO A 100 10.19 -0.25 -5.26
CA PRO A 100 9.42 0.19 -6.42
C PRO A 100 7.92 0.27 -6.12
N VAL A 101 7.24 1.15 -6.84
CA VAL A 101 5.78 1.23 -6.84
C VAL A 101 5.28 1.14 -8.28
N ALA A 102 4.04 0.70 -8.45
CA ALA A 102 3.44 0.65 -9.76
C ALA A 102 2.93 2.04 -10.17
N ARG A 103 3.08 2.40 -11.44
CA ARG A 103 2.67 3.72 -11.91
C ARG A 103 1.15 3.92 -11.94
N GLU A 104 0.38 2.86 -11.79
CA GLU A 104 -1.08 2.95 -11.68
C GLU A 104 -1.53 3.83 -10.50
N LEU A 105 -0.66 4.02 -9.52
CA LEU A 105 -0.95 4.94 -8.41
C LEU A 105 -1.15 6.38 -8.89
N ARG A 106 -0.43 6.80 -9.92
CA ARG A 106 -0.59 8.14 -10.48
C ARG A 106 -1.97 8.30 -11.10
N ASP A 107 -2.46 7.28 -11.77
CA ASP A 107 -3.78 7.29 -12.40
C ASP A 107 -4.91 7.33 -11.37
N ASN A 108 -4.65 6.82 -10.17
CA ASN A 108 -5.61 6.82 -9.06
C ASN A 108 -5.48 8.02 -8.13
N GLY A 109 -4.66 9.02 -8.50
CA GLY A 109 -4.55 10.26 -7.76
C GLY A 109 -3.52 10.27 -6.64
N PHE A 110 -2.68 9.24 -6.52
CA PHE A 110 -1.66 9.16 -5.47
C PHE A 110 -0.32 9.70 -5.96
N THR A 111 -0.32 10.91 -6.53
CA THR A 111 0.90 11.49 -7.11
C THR A 111 1.99 11.75 -6.08
N LYS A 112 1.63 12.07 -4.84
CA LYS A 112 2.62 12.29 -3.79
C LYS A 112 3.40 11.02 -3.47
N ILE A 113 2.74 9.87 -3.45
CA ILE A 113 3.40 8.59 -3.22
C ILE A 113 4.36 8.29 -4.37
N VAL A 114 3.94 8.52 -5.59
CA VAL A 114 4.79 8.31 -6.77
C VAL A 114 6.02 9.21 -6.73
N SER A 115 5.86 10.45 -6.30
CA SER A 115 6.99 11.37 -6.22
C SER A 115 8.00 11.01 -5.11
N LEU A 116 7.55 10.33 -4.07
CA LEU A 116 8.43 9.88 -2.98
C LEU A 116 9.12 8.55 -3.28
N ALA A 117 8.63 7.80 -4.25
CA ALA A 117 9.17 6.48 -4.55
C ALA A 117 10.50 6.57 -5.29
N PRO A 118 11.46 5.69 -4.95
CA PRO A 118 12.75 5.67 -5.64
C PRO A 118 12.65 5.13 -7.06
N GLU A 119 11.64 4.31 -7.34
CA GLU A 119 11.46 3.71 -8.65
C GLU A 119 9.98 3.50 -8.93
N VAL A 120 9.55 3.85 -10.13
CA VAL A 120 8.16 3.70 -10.56
C VAL A 120 8.13 2.79 -11.78
N LEU A 121 7.50 1.67 -11.65
CA LEU A 121 7.36 0.66 -12.69
C LEU A 121 5.89 0.57 -13.13
#